data_7dd09174bcea18ef24eda9f70b781fc1
#
_entry.id   7dd09174bcea18ef24eda9f70b781fc1
#
_cell.length_a   1.000
_cell.length_b   1.000
_cell.length_c   1.000
_cell.angle_alpha   90.00
_cell.angle_beta   90.00
_cell.angle_gamma   90.00
#
_symmetry.space_group_name_H-M   'P 1'
#
loop_
_entity.id
_entity.type
_entity.pdbx_description
1 polymer ?
#
loop_
_entity_poly.entity_id
_entity_poly.type
_entity_poly.pdbx_seq_one_letter_code
_entity_poly.pdbx_strand_id
1 'polypeptide(L)' 'MEEKFMKSTTISLEVAQRVKEFVAITQACEFEILLKSGKYVVDAKSILGIFSLDLSKPLTVEIYSDDCAELLKKLEKFAA' A
#
# COMPACT_ATOMS: atom_id res chain seq x y z
N MET A 1 7.41 8.02 -23.73
CA MET A 1 7.69 7.59 -22.48
C MET A 1 6.99 6.34 -22.17
N GLU A 2 7.69 5.44 -21.49
CA GLU A 2 7.08 4.29 -21.20
C GLU A 2 6.41 4.29 -19.93
N GLU A 3 5.31 3.67 -19.83
CA GLU A 3 4.61 3.55 -18.64
C GLU A 3 5.05 2.44 -17.87
N LYS A 4 5.23 2.60 -16.56
CA LYS A 4 5.58 1.52 -15.74
C LYS A 4 4.40 0.64 -15.56
N PHE A 5 4.66 -0.66 -15.56
CA PHE A 5 3.64 -1.63 -15.32
C PHE A 5 3.19 -1.46 -13.88
N MET A 6 1.89 -1.39 -13.64
CA MET A 6 1.36 -1.16 -12.32
C MET A 6 0.37 -2.24 -11.93
N LYS A 7 0.44 -2.69 -10.70
CA LYS A 7 -0.53 -3.62 -10.15
C LYS A 7 -1.22 -2.97 -8.97
N SER A 8 -2.45 -3.37 -8.70
CA SER A 8 -3.15 -2.81 -7.56
C SER A 8 -3.89 -3.90 -6.81
N THR A 9 -4.12 -3.66 -5.53
CA THR A 9 -4.87 -4.59 -4.70
C THR A 9 -5.56 -3.76 -3.62
N THR A 10 -6.57 -4.34 -2.97
CA THR A 10 -7.34 -3.64 -1.93
C THR A 10 -7.04 -4.27 -0.58
N ILE A 11 -6.75 -3.44 0.41
CA ILE A 11 -6.39 -3.90 1.74
C ILE A 11 -7.17 -3.14 2.80
N SER A 12 -7.10 -3.64 4.03
CA SER A 12 -7.71 -3.00 5.18
C SER A 12 -6.66 -2.80 6.26
N LEU A 13 -6.55 -1.59 6.78
CA LEU A 13 -5.59 -1.25 7.83
C LEU A 13 -6.28 -0.60 9.01
N GLU A 14 -7.33 -1.23 9.51
CA GLU A 14 -8.16 -0.60 10.53
C GLU A 14 -7.48 -0.35 11.85
N VAL A 15 -6.46 -1.09 12.20
CA VAL A 15 -5.79 -0.94 13.48
C VAL A 15 -4.35 -0.50 13.29
N ALA A 16 -3.82 0.24 14.26
CA ALA A 16 -2.47 0.79 14.16
C ALA A 16 -1.40 -0.28 13.96
N GLN A 17 -1.58 -1.45 14.57
CA GLN A 17 -0.61 -2.52 14.40
C GLN A 17 -0.48 -2.95 12.94
N ARG A 18 -1.60 -2.99 12.21
CA ARG A 18 -1.56 -3.34 10.80
C ARG A 18 -0.83 -2.29 10.00
N VAL A 19 -1.01 -1.01 10.34
CA VAL A 19 -0.31 0.07 9.66
C VAL A 19 1.20 -0.10 9.83
N LYS A 20 1.65 -0.41 11.04
CA LYS A 20 3.06 -0.57 11.29
C LYS A 20 3.65 -1.74 10.51
N GLU A 21 2.90 -2.85 10.44
CA GLU A 21 3.35 -4.01 9.69
C GLU A 21 3.41 -3.72 8.20
N PHE A 22 2.40 -3.00 7.70
CA PHE A 22 2.34 -2.65 6.29
C PHE A 22 3.53 -1.76 5.90
N VAL A 23 3.83 -0.75 6.72
CA VAL A 23 4.93 0.16 6.44
C VAL A 23 6.26 -0.58 6.47
N ALA A 24 6.44 -1.52 7.39
CA ALA A 24 7.68 -2.29 7.43
C ALA A 24 7.87 -3.09 6.14
N ILE A 25 6.77 -3.61 5.58
CA ILE A 25 6.84 -4.35 4.33
C ILE A 25 7.16 -3.42 3.17
N THR A 26 6.46 -2.28 3.07
CA THR A 26 6.65 -1.38 1.93
C THR A 26 8.00 -0.69 1.95
N GLN A 27 8.52 -0.38 3.14
CA GLN A 27 9.82 0.28 3.22
C GLN A 27 10.97 -0.64 2.78
N ALA A 28 10.74 -1.94 2.75
CA ALA A 28 11.73 -2.86 2.26
C ALA A 28 11.76 -2.96 0.75
N CYS A 29 10.79 -2.33 0.07
CA CYS A 29 10.72 -2.37 -1.39
C CYS A 29 11.42 -1.17 -1.98
N GLU A 30 12.04 -1.34 -3.14
CA GLU A 30 12.77 -0.25 -3.78
C GLU A 30 11.92 0.54 -4.74
N PHE A 31 10.79 -0.01 -5.17
CA PHE A 31 9.94 0.67 -6.13
C PHE A 31 8.88 1.50 -5.43
N GLU A 32 8.23 2.37 -6.17
CA GLU A 32 7.21 3.26 -5.61
C GLU A 32 5.93 2.50 -5.32
N ILE A 33 5.32 2.76 -4.18
CA ILE A 33 4.05 2.17 -3.80
C ILE A 33 3.20 3.29 -3.23
N LEU A 34 1.98 3.44 -3.75
CA LEU A 34 1.05 4.46 -3.29
C LEU A 34 -0.15 3.83 -2.62
N LEU A 35 -0.73 4.53 -1.67
CA LEU A 35 -1.92 4.07 -0.98
C LEU A 35 -3.01 5.10 -1.20
N LYS A 36 -4.16 4.66 -1.63
CA LYS A 36 -5.25 5.56 -1.98
C LYS A 36 -6.49 5.32 -1.15
N SER A 37 -7.15 6.41 -0.78
CA SER A 37 -8.42 6.36 -0.09
C SER A 37 -9.31 7.43 -0.71
N GLY A 38 -10.23 7.03 -1.57
CA GLY A 38 -11.07 7.97 -2.29
C GLY A 38 -10.21 8.88 -3.15
N LYS A 39 -10.23 10.19 -2.87
CA LYS A 39 -9.45 11.14 -3.62
C LYS A 39 -8.07 11.33 -3.07
N TYR A 40 -7.77 10.78 -1.91
CA TYR A 40 -6.50 11.02 -1.26
C TYR A 40 -5.47 9.96 -1.63
N VAL A 41 -4.26 10.39 -1.90
CA VAL A 41 -3.16 9.51 -2.30
C VAL A 41 -1.97 9.84 -1.42
N VAL A 42 -1.38 8.83 -0.79
CA VAL A 42 -0.19 9.04 0.04
C VAL A 42 0.85 8.00 -0.31
N ASP A 43 2.08 8.25 0.10
CA ASP A 43 3.17 7.31 -0.07
C ASP A 43 2.94 6.14 0.88
N ALA A 44 2.88 4.92 0.35
CA ALA A 44 2.63 3.74 1.17
C ALA A 44 3.78 3.43 2.12
N LYS A 45 4.90 4.13 2.00
CA LYS A 45 6.04 3.97 2.88
C LYS A 45 6.06 5.01 4.01
N SER A 46 5.05 5.91 4.03
CA SER A 46 5.01 6.98 5.02
C SER A 46 3.95 6.67 6.08
N ILE A 47 4.39 6.37 7.29
CA ILE A 47 3.45 6.02 8.35
C ILE A 47 2.54 7.20 8.69
N LEU A 48 3.07 8.42 8.67
CA LEU A 48 2.28 9.59 8.95
C LEU A 48 1.25 9.86 7.86
N GLY A 49 1.64 9.64 6.62
CA GLY A 49 0.71 9.81 5.51
C GLY A 49 -0.45 8.83 5.61
N ILE A 50 -0.15 7.60 5.98
CA ILE A 50 -1.18 6.57 6.08
C ILE A 50 -2.16 6.90 7.20
N PHE A 51 -1.66 7.37 8.34
CA PHE A 51 -2.54 7.72 9.45
C PHE A 51 -3.43 8.93 9.16
N SER A 52 -3.14 9.68 8.10
CA SER A 52 -3.99 10.80 7.73
C SER A 52 -5.22 10.32 6.93
N LEU A 53 -5.28 9.06 6.55
CA LEU A 53 -6.38 8.53 5.75
C LEU A 53 -7.48 7.97 6.67
N ASP A 54 -8.66 7.76 6.10
CA ASP A 54 -9.75 7.12 6.82
C ASP A 54 -9.52 5.62 6.76
N LEU A 55 -8.93 5.06 7.82
CA LEU A 55 -8.54 3.66 7.84
C LEU A 55 -9.69 2.71 8.11
N SER A 56 -10.89 3.23 8.35
CA SER A 56 -12.05 2.37 8.57
C SER A 56 -12.59 1.80 7.27
N LYS A 57 -12.09 2.29 6.12
CA LYS A 57 -12.56 1.85 4.82
C LYS A 57 -11.45 1.12 4.08
N PRO A 58 -11.80 0.30 3.08
CA PRO A 58 -10.79 -0.37 2.29
C PRO A 58 -9.91 0.64 1.56
N LEU A 59 -8.65 0.31 1.42
CA LEU A 59 -7.67 1.17 0.76
C LEU A 59 -7.12 0.47 -0.46
N THR A 60 -6.76 1.24 -1.48
CA THR A 60 -6.18 0.68 -2.70
C THR A 60 -4.67 0.89 -2.69
N VAL A 61 -3.92 -0.20 -2.89
CA VAL A 61 -2.48 -0.12 -2.99
C VAL A 61 -2.12 -0.14 -4.47
N GLU A 62 -1.33 0.83 -4.93
CA GLU A 62 -0.84 0.85 -6.31
C GLU A 62 0.65 0.62 -6.29
N ILE A 63 1.11 -0.42 -6.98
CA ILE A 63 2.48 -0.85 -6.96
C ILE A 63 3.11 -0.62 -8.32
N TYR A 64 4.15 0.20 -8.36
CA TYR A 64 4.78 0.62 -9.61
C TYR A 64 5.98 -0.27 -9.93
N SER A 65 5.69 -1.56 -10.14
CA SER A 65 6.70 -2.53 -10.49
C SER A 65 6.03 -3.73 -11.13
N ASP A 66 6.69 -4.35 -12.09
CA ASP A 66 6.18 -5.58 -12.67
C ASP A 66 6.75 -6.80 -11.94
N ASP A 67 7.65 -6.59 -10.97
CA ASP A 67 8.24 -7.67 -10.20
C ASP A 67 7.82 -7.52 -8.75
N CYS A 68 6.55 -7.74 -8.47
CA CYS A 68 6.01 -7.53 -7.14
C CYS A 68 5.24 -8.72 -6.59
N ALA A 69 5.50 -9.92 -7.13
CA ALA A 69 4.77 -11.10 -6.67
C ALA A 69 4.96 -11.36 -5.19
N GLU A 70 6.19 -11.18 -4.69
CA GLU A 70 6.47 -11.42 -3.31
C GLU A 70 5.76 -10.41 -2.43
N LEU A 71 5.71 -9.15 -2.86
CA LEU A 71 5.01 -8.12 -2.14
C LEU A 71 3.52 -8.42 -2.08
N LEU A 72 2.92 -8.80 -3.20
CA LEU A 72 1.51 -9.12 -3.24
C LEU A 72 1.18 -10.26 -2.29
N LYS A 73 2.07 -11.23 -2.20
CA LYS A 73 1.85 -12.34 -1.30
C LYS A 73 1.87 -11.88 0.14
N LYS A 74 2.79 -10.98 0.50
CA LYS A 74 2.88 -10.45 1.84
C LYS A 74 1.67 -9.61 2.20
N LEU A 75 1.05 -8.97 1.21
CA LEU A 75 -0.10 -8.12 1.46
C LEU A 75 -1.39 -8.89 1.61
N GLU A 76 -1.40 -10.19 1.33
CA GLU A 76 -2.61 -10.98 1.45
C GLU A 76 -3.19 -10.96 2.86
N LYS A 77 -2.35 -10.84 3.88
CA LYS A 77 -2.83 -10.83 5.25
C LYS A 77 -3.64 -9.56 5.56
N PHE A 78 -3.56 -8.53 4.71
CA PHE A 78 -4.32 -7.31 4.89
C PHE A 78 -5.53 -7.25 3.96
N ALA A 79 -5.82 -8.30 3.23
CA ALA A 79 -6.86 -8.27 2.22
C ALA A 79 -8.20 -7.83 2.79
N ALA A 80 -8.89 -6.97 2.08
CA ALA A 80 -10.18 -6.44 2.51
C ALA A 80 -11.32 -7.35 2.03
#